data_902321543700cb13be6c9a69f0c4ee42
#
_entry.id   902321543700cb13be6c9a69f0c4ee42
#
_cell.length_a   1.000
_cell.length_b   1.000
_cell.length_c   1.000
_cell.angle_alpha   90.00
_cell.angle_beta   90.00
_cell.angle_gamma   90.00
#
_symmetry.space_group_name_H-M   'P 1'
#
loop_
_entity.id
_entity.type
_entity.pdbx_description
1 polymer ?
#
loop_
_entity_poly.entity_id
_entity_poly.type
_entity_poly.pdbx_seq_one_letter_code
_entity_poly.pdbx_strand_id
1 'polypeptide(L)'
;MAVILKNDSLRVPEEQPEKPRAVLVSILTDADTAEDVDESMDELARLLDTAGGTVAARMVQSRSAPDARTLIGSGKVRELADMCRNLEASLVVFDCDLTPVQIRNMEDDIGIEDLRVIDRSMLILDIFALHAVTAEGKLQVELAQLQYTAPRLTGRGTDMSRLGGGIGTRGPGESKLESDRRHMKRRVDALKAELAVVEKNRRTMRQSRDRSGLPRIAIVGYTNAGKSTLLNTLTGAGILAEDKLFATLDPTTRKFTLPGGESVLLTDTVGFIRKLPHHLISAFRSTLEEAVYADIILLLLDVSDPHCEEQLRVTEELLTELGAGAKPTLYVFNKCDREAGDRAGLERMVSDRFRDSDARRALCISARTGEGCDALATALETLIRQGKRRVTFRIPNAQSGALARLYSEKAAVESVEYGDEYITAVATVDDRVYGLLKQFDPNRRTPEGE
;
A
#
# COMPACT_ATOMS: atom_id res chain seq x y z
N MET A 1 -12.76 -5.53 -62.29
CA MET A 1 -11.48 -6.27 -62.30
C MET A 1 -10.48 -5.42 -61.52
N ALA A 2 -10.42 -5.58 -60.20
CA ALA A 2 -9.58 -4.80 -59.29
C ALA A 2 -8.47 -5.72 -58.74
N VAL A 3 -7.23 -5.35 -59.05
CA VAL A 3 -6.03 -6.06 -58.61
C VAL A 3 -5.74 -5.67 -57.18
N ILE A 4 -5.84 -6.63 -56.26
CA ILE A 4 -5.43 -6.49 -54.86
C ILE A 4 -3.92 -6.72 -54.80
N LEU A 5 -3.16 -5.63 -54.59
CA LEU A 5 -1.76 -5.72 -54.25
C LEU A 5 -1.66 -6.05 -52.76
N LYS A 6 -1.29 -7.28 -52.45
CA LYS A 6 -0.79 -7.69 -51.16
C LYS A 6 0.57 -7.03 -50.92
N ASN A 7 0.60 -6.07 -50.00
CA ASN A 7 1.86 -5.55 -49.47
C ASN A 7 2.26 -6.46 -48.25
N ASP A 8 3.06 -7.46 -48.53
CA ASP A 8 3.82 -8.19 -47.51
C ASP A 8 5.03 -7.32 -47.13
N SER A 9 4.77 -6.30 -46.32
CA SER A 9 5.86 -5.59 -45.62
C SER A 9 6.37 -6.48 -44.52
N LEU A 10 7.60 -6.95 -44.69
CA LEU A 10 8.46 -7.57 -43.71
C LEU A 10 8.28 -6.91 -42.34
N ARG A 11 7.63 -7.61 -41.41
CA ARG A 11 7.71 -7.29 -39.97
C ARG A 11 9.16 -7.53 -39.55
N VAL A 12 9.93 -6.46 -39.45
CA VAL A 12 11.14 -6.47 -38.65
C VAL A 12 10.70 -6.89 -37.26
N PRO A 13 11.28 -7.92 -36.62
CA PRO A 13 11.00 -8.21 -35.24
C PRO A 13 11.32 -6.94 -34.44
N GLU A 14 10.34 -6.40 -33.72
CA GLU A 14 10.60 -5.37 -32.72
C GLU A 14 11.61 -6.01 -31.75
N GLU A 15 12.86 -5.59 -31.80
CA GLU A 15 13.84 -5.91 -30.78
C GLU A 15 13.22 -5.47 -29.45
N GLN A 16 12.91 -6.43 -28.57
CA GLN A 16 12.49 -6.11 -27.23
C GLN A 16 13.61 -5.28 -26.62
N PRO A 17 13.32 -4.08 -26.11
CA PRO A 17 14.37 -3.25 -25.51
C PRO A 17 15.10 -4.07 -24.45
N GLU A 18 16.42 -4.12 -24.53
CA GLU A 18 17.25 -4.84 -23.57
C GLU A 18 16.88 -4.36 -22.16
N LYS A 19 16.63 -5.31 -21.25
CA LYS A 19 16.30 -4.98 -19.87
C LYS A 19 17.46 -4.22 -19.24
N PRO A 20 17.22 -3.09 -18.55
CA PRO A 20 18.29 -2.33 -17.92
C PRO A 20 19.04 -3.22 -16.90
N ARG A 21 20.35 -3.26 -17.01
CA ARG A 21 21.25 -3.98 -16.09
C ARG A 21 21.65 -3.06 -14.96
N ALA A 22 21.41 -3.48 -13.72
CA ALA A 22 21.64 -2.64 -12.56
C ALA A 22 22.64 -3.23 -11.57
N VAL A 23 23.45 -2.35 -10.97
CA VAL A 23 24.23 -2.65 -9.77
C VAL A 23 23.43 -2.14 -8.57
N LEU A 24 23.13 -3.04 -7.62
CA LEU A 24 22.48 -2.69 -6.36
C LEU A 24 23.53 -2.31 -5.32
N VAL A 25 23.29 -1.22 -4.58
CA VAL A 25 24.23 -0.70 -3.59
C VAL A 25 23.54 -0.48 -2.25
N SER A 26 24.15 -0.97 -1.17
CA SER A 26 23.70 -0.71 0.19
C SER A 26 24.86 -0.34 1.10
N ILE A 27 24.53 0.26 2.26
CA ILE A 27 25.48 0.54 3.33
C ILE A 27 25.08 -0.31 4.54
N LEU A 28 26.06 -0.94 5.17
CA LEU A 28 25.95 -1.57 6.47
C LEU A 28 26.44 -0.58 7.52
N THR A 29 25.55 -0.02 8.31
CA THR A 29 25.88 0.88 9.43
C THR A 29 25.95 0.12 10.75
N ASP A 30 26.42 0.78 11.80
CA ASP A 30 26.49 0.18 13.15
C ASP A 30 25.07 -0.11 13.73
N ALA A 31 24.02 0.44 13.12
CA ALA A 31 22.63 0.21 13.52
C ALA A 31 22.00 -1.01 12.83
N ASP A 32 22.62 -1.53 11.76
CA ASP A 32 22.10 -2.61 10.95
C ASP A 32 22.88 -3.91 11.22
N THR A 33 22.24 -5.06 11.09
CA THR A 33 22.91 -6.35 11.00
C THR A 33 23.24 -6.69 9.55
N ALA A 34 24.19 -7.61 9.32
CA ALA A 34 24.49 -8.09 7.96
C ALA A 34 23.27 -8.79 7.35
N GLU A 35 22.48 -9.50 8.18
CA GLU A 35 21.25 -10.17 7.76
C GLU A 35 20.19 -9.15 7.32
N ASP A 36 20.00 -8.06 8.05
CA ASP A 36 19.05 -6.99 7.65
C ASP A 36 19.40 -6.36 6.30
N VAL A 37 20.70 -6.19 6.02
CA VAL A 37 21.16 -5.63 4.76
C VAL A 37 20.99 -6.63 3.62
N ASP A 38 21.28 -7.91 3.83
CA ASP A 38 21.09 -8.96 2.82
C ASP A 38 19.61 -9.10 2.45
N GLU A 39 18.72 -9.13 3.45
CA GLU A 39 17.27 -9.14 3.24
C GLU A 39 16.77 -7.92 2.46
N SER A 40 17.26 -6.73 2.83
CA SER A 40 16.90 -5.48 2.15
C SER A 40 17.36 -5.48 0.69
N MET A 41 18.54 -6.05 0.43
CA MET A 41 19.08 -6.21 -0.92
C MET A 41 18.34 -7.26 -1.75
N ASP A 42 17.84 -8.33 -1.12
CA ASP A 42 16.98 -9.32 -1.78
C ASP A 42 15.63 -8.72 -2.16
N GLU A 43 15.05 -7.90 -1.28
CA GLU A 43 13.83 -7.17 -1.58
C GLU A 43 14.05 -6.13 -2.69
N LEU A 44 15.17 -5.38 -2.67
CA LEU A 44 15.54 -4.44 -3.71
C LEU A 44 15.72 -5.14 -5.08
N ALA A 45 16.29 -6.34 -5.10
CA ALA A 45 16.41 -7.14 -6.31
C ALA A 45 15.04 -7.54 -6.88
N ARG A 46 14.09 -7.93 -6.03
CA ARG A 46 12.70 -8.22 -6.42
C ARG A 46 11.96 -6.97 -6.92
N LEU A 47 12.22 -5.80 -6.33
CA LEU A 47 11.71 -4.53 -6.82
C LEU A 47 12.23 -4.22 -8.22
N LEU A 48 13.53 -4.38 -8.44
CA LEU A 48 14.15 -4.16 -9.75
C LEU A 48 13.57 -5.09 -10.83
N ASP A 49 13.39 -6.38 -10.52
CA ASP A 49 12.75 -7.33 -11.45
C ASP A 49 11.31 -6.92 -11.78
N THR A 50 10.56 -6.45 -10.78
CA THR A 50 9.20 -5.92 -10.99
C THR A 50 9.19 -4.70 -11.91
N ALA A 51 10.21 -3.83 -11.80
CA ALA A 51 10.40 -2.68 -12.69
C ALA A 51 10.90 -3.07 -14.10
N GLY A 52 11.16 -4.37 -14.33
CA GLY A 52 11.63 -4.89 -15.62
C GLY A 52 13.16 -4.83 -15.80
N GLY A 53 13.93 -4.53 -14.74
CA GLY A 53 15.40 -4.55 -14.77
C GLY A 53 15.99 -5.91 -14.39
N THR A 54 17.30 -6.04 -14.51
CA THR A 54 18.06 -7.23 -14.11
C THR A 54 19.23 -6.85 -13.21
N VAL A 55 19.47 -7.64 -12.16
CA VAL A 55 20.59 -7.42 -11.24
C VAL A 55 21.88 -7.92 -11.92
N ALA A 56 22.82 -7.02 -12.17
CA ALA A 56 24.15 -7.35 -12.69
C ALA A 56 25.14 -7.69 -11.54
N ALA A 57 25.07 -6.93 -10.43
CA ALA A 57 25.89 -7.16 -9.24
C ALA A 57 25.27 -6.52 -8.01
N ARG A 58 25.78 -6.89 -6.83
CA ARG A 58 25.48 -6.28 -5.55
C ARG A 58 26.74 -5.76 -4.91
N MET A 59 26.66 -4.61 -4.25
CA MET A 59 27.75 -3.98 -3.55
C MET A 59 27.27 -3.51 -2.18
N VAL A 60 27.97 -3.92 -1.12
CA VAL A 60 27.74 -3.44 0.24
C VAL A 60 29.01 -2.79 0.77
N GLN A 61 28.86 -1.66 1.44
CA GLN A 61 29.96 -1.02 2.16
C GLN A 61 29.65 -0.88 3.62
N SER A 62 30.49 -1.44 4.50
CA SER A 62 30.43 -1.17 5.95
C SER A 62 31.00 0.21 6.25
N ARG A 63 30.21 1.03 6.96
CA ARG A 63 30.63 2.36 7.45
C ARG A 63 29.82 2.71 8.71
N SER A 64 30.48 3.32 9.68
CA SER A 64 29.78 3.83 10.87
C SER A 64 28.78 4.94 10.54
N ALA A 65 29.03 5.73 9.48
CA ALA A 65 28.12 6.77 9.01
C ALA A 65 28.20 6.92 7.48
N PRO A 66 27.08 7.24 6.81
CA PRO A 66 27.03 7.56 5.40
C PRO A 66 27.95 8.73 5.05
N ASP A 67 28.56 8.70 3.87
CA ASP A 67 29.32 9.82 3.34
C ASP A 67 28.37 10.96 2.92
N ALA A 68 28.65 12.18 3.37
CA ALA A 68 27.77 13.33 3.09
C ALA A 68 27.71 13.66 1.59
N ARG A 69 28.79 13.40 0.81
CA ARG A 69 28.88 13.78 -0.60
C ARG A 69 28.30 12.72 -1.53
N THR A 70 28.60 11.45 -1.29
CA THR A 70 28.31 10.33 -2.21
C THR A 70 27.71 9.11 -1.52
N LEU A 71 27.29 9.22 -0.26
CA LEU A 71 26.76 8.15 0.58
C LEU A 71 27.82 7.07 0.89
N ILE A 72 28.51 6.54 -0.13
CA ILE A 72 29.63 5.59 -0.04
C ILE A 72 30.96 6.34 -0.19
N GLY A 73 32.05 5.75 0.30
CA GLY A 73 33.39 6.40 0.21
C GLY A 73 33.91 6.51 -1.22
N SER A 74 34.75 7.51 -1.50
CA SER A 74 35.28 7.78 -2.84
C SER A 74 36.03 6.59 -3.48
N GLY A 75 36.71 5.76 -2.68
CA GLY A 75 37.33 4.51 -3.18
C GLY A 75 36.27 3.52 -3.66
N LYS A 76 35.14 3.42 -2.94
CA LYS A 76 34.04 2.54 -3.30
C LYS A 76 33.27 3.05 -4.52
N VAL A 77 33.21 4.38 -4.73
CA VAL A 77 32.64 4.97 -5.96
C VAL A 77 33.45 4.56 -7.19
N ARG A 78 34.81 4.53 -7.10
CA ARG A 78 35.67 4.05 -8.21
C ARG A 78 35.43 2.58 -8.50
N GLU A 79 35.39 1.74 -7.46
CA GLU A 79 35.09 0.30 -7.60
C GLU A 79 33.72 0.08 -8.27
N LEU A 80 32.71 0.89 -7.86
CA LEU A 80 31.38 0.88 -8.48
C LEU A 80 31.45 1.28 -9.96
N ALA A 81 32.21 2.31 -10.31
CA ALA A 81 32.39 2.75 -11.69
C ALA A 81 33.03 1.67 -12.55
N ASP A 82 34.09 1.00 -12.04
CA ASP A 82 34.74 -0.11 -12.74
C ASP A 82 33.80 -1.31 -12.89
N MET A 83 33.03 -1.63 -11.87
CA MET A 83 31.99 -2.67 -11.91
C MET A 83 30.93 -2.36 -12.97
N CYS A 84 30.43 -1.12 -13.03
CA CYS A 84 29.44 -0.71 -14.02
C CYS A 84 29.97 -0.82 -15.46
N ARG A 85 31.23 -0.43 -15.70
CA ARG A 85 31.87 -0.57 -17.02
C ARG A 85 32.05 -2.04 -17.43
N ASN A 86 32.53 -2.88 -16.51
CA ASN A 86 32.78 -4.29 -16.80
C ASN A 86 31.52 -5.11 -17.04
N LEU A 87 30.40 -4.71 -16.37
CA LEU A 87 29.12 -5.41 -16.44
C LEU A 87 28.15 -4.74 -17.43
N GLU A 88 28.57 -3.68 -18.12
CA GLU A 88 27.72 -2.89 -19.01
C GLU A 88 26.40 -2.48 -18.32
N ALA A 89 26.51 -2.07 -17.04
CA ALA A 89 25.37 -1.64 -16.28
C ALA A 89 24.94 -0.22 -16.70
N SER A 90 23.65 -0.03 -16.95
CA SER A 90 23.04 1.25 -17.28
C SER A 90 22.35 1.93 -16.08
N LEU A 91 22.30 1.22 -14.94
CA LEU A 91 21.59 1.68 -13.76
C LEU A 91 22.36 1.31 -12.48
N VAL A 92 22.35 2.23 -11.51
CA VAL A 92 22.77 1.97 -10.13
C VAL A 92 21.60 2.27 -9.22
N VAL A 93 21.25 1.33 -8.33
CA VAL A 93 20.12 1.47 -7.41
C VAL A 93 20.62 1.38 -5.98
N PHE A 94 20.37 2.44 -5.20
CA PHE A 94 20.69 2.48 -3.77
C PHE A 94 19.53 2.01 -2.92
N ASP A 95 19.82 1.24 -1.87
CA ASP A 95 18.84 0.69 -0.93
C ASP A 95 18.34 1.70 0.14
N CYS A 96 18.65 2.96 -0.02
CA CYS A 96 18.23 4.05 0.85
C CYS A 96 17.96 5.30 0.03
N ASP A 97 17.31 6.31 0.66
CA ASP A 97 17.06 7.59 0.01
C ASP A 97 18.36 8.37 -0.23
N LEU A 98 18.48 8.95 -1.42
CA LEU A 98 19.58 9.81 -1.80
C LEU A 98 19.12 11.26 -1.89
N THR A 99 19.96 12.17 -1.43
CA THR A 99 19.76 13.59 -1.71
C THR A 99 20.06 13.90 -3.19
N PRO A 100 19.44 14.94 -3.76
CA PRO A 100 19.72 15.37 -5.13
C PRO A 100 21.19 15.66 -5.42
N VAL A 101 21.91 16.13 -4.39
CA VAL A 101 23.34 16.43 -4.47
C VAL A 101 24.18 15.14 -4.52
N GLN A 102 23.80 14.13 -3.72
CA GLN A 102 24.47 12.83 -3.72
C GLN A 102 24.33 12.11 -5.06
N ILE A 103 23.13 12.11 -5.65
CA ILE A 103 22.89 11.50 -6.97
C ILE A 103 23.80 12.13 -8.00
N ARG A 104 23.81 13.48 -8.09
CA ARG A 104 24.67 14.19 -9.04
C ARG A 104 26.16 13.89 -8.83
N ASN A 105 26.63 14.03 -7.59
CA ASN A 105 28.02 13.76 -7.30
C ASN A 105 28.44 12.34 -7.67
N MET A 106 27.53 11.37 -7.52
CA MET A 106 27.77 9.99 -7.93
C MET A 106 27.83 9.84 -9.45
N GLU A 107 26.84 10.39 -10.18
CA GLU A 107 26.84 10.37 -11.65
C GLU A 107 28.10 11.01 -12.19
N ASP A 108 28.52 12.17 -11.65
CA ASP A 108 29.75 12.88 -12.03
C ASP A 108 31.02 12.07 -11.71
N ASP A 109 31.10 11.46 -10.52
CA ASP A 109 32.28 10.71 -10.08
C ASP A 109 32.39 9.34 -10.79
N ILE A 110 31.29 8.70 -11.14
CA ILE A 110 31.26 7.46 -11.95
C ILE A 110 31.63 7.77 -13.40
N GLY A 111 31.18 8.88 -13.97
CA GLY A 111 31.59 9.41 -15.26
C GLY A 111 31.29 8.48 -16.45
N ILE A 112 30.18 7.73 -16.41
CA ILE A 112 29.71 6.89 -17.50
C ILE A 112 28.51 7.59 -18.14
N GLU A 113 28.58 7.84 -19.46
CA GLU A 113 27.48 8.43 -20.22
C GLU A 113 26.25 7.49 -20.18
N ASP A 114 25.07 8.05 -20.05
CA ASP A 114 23.77 7.33 -19.95
C ASP A 114 23.58 6.41 -18.73
N LEU A 115 24.54 6.32 -17.81
CA LEU A 115 24.32 5.62 -16.54
C LEU A 115 23.48 6.50 -15.63
N ARG A 116 22.42 5.92 -15.09
CA ARG A 116 21.53 6.58 -14.12
C ARG A 116 21.78 6.06 -12.72
N VAL A 117 21.79 6.98 -11.76
CA VAL A 117 21.78 6.66 -10.32
C VAL A 117 20.39 6.97 -9.77
N ILE A 118 19.75 5.98 -9.22
CA ILE A 118 18.45 6.12 -8.54
C ILE A 118 18.52 5.51 -7.14
N ASP A 119 17.54 5.83 -6.34
CA ASP A 119 17.35 5.26 -5.02
C ASP A 119 16.10 4.36 -4.97
N ARG A 120 15.91 3.70 -3.82
CA ARG A 120 14.77 2.82 -3.57
C ARG A 120 13.43 3.53 -3.80
N SER A 121 13.32 4.79 -3.38
CA SER A 121 12.11 5.60 -3.56
C SER A 121 11.74 5.82 -5.01
N MET A 122 12.72 6.14 -5.86
CA MET A 122 12.48 6.31 -7.29
C MET A 122 12.12 5.01 -7.98
N LEU A 123 12.77 3.89 -7.61
CA LEU A 123 12.43 2.57 -8.13
C LEU A 123 11.00 2.18 -7.80
N ILE A 124 10.53 2.42 -6.56
CA ILE A 124 9.14 2.17 -6.15
C ILE A 124 8.18 3.05 -6.96
N LEU A 125 8.50 4.32 -7.18
CA LEU A 125 7.68 5.22 -7.99
C LEU A 125 7.59 4.77 -9.45
N ASP A 126 8.66 4.23 -10.03
CA ASP A 126 8.66 3.68 -11.38
C ASP A 126 7.77 2.42 -11.46
N ILE A 127 7.81 1.54 -10.45
CA ILE A 127 6.90 0.40 -10.35
C ILE A 127 5.44 0.86 -10.26
N PHE A 128 5.16 1.87 -9.46
CA PHE A 128 3.81 2.43 -9.35
C PHE A 128 3.32 3.03 -10.66
N ALA A 129 4.19 3.67 -11.43
CA ALA A 129 3.85 4.19 -12.75
C ALA A 129 3.45 3.07 -13.74
N LEU A 130 4.07 1.89 -13.63
CA LEU A 130 3.74 0.72 -14.45
C LEU A 130 2.38 0.10 -14.07
N HIS A 131 2.01 0.13 -12.78
CA HIS A 131 0.83 -0.56 -12.25
C HIS A 131 -0.38 0.36 -12.01
N ALA A 132 -0.25 1.68 -12.13
CA ALA A 132 -1.36 2.62 -12.03
C ALA A 132 -2.33 2.46 -13.20
N VAL A 133 -3.52 1.94 -12.94
CA VAL A 133 -4.56 1.72 -13.94
C VAL A 133 -5.60 2.85 -13.92
N THR A 134 -6.02 3.26 -12.71
CA THR A 134 -7.05 4.29 -12.54
C THR A 134 -6.51 5.68 -12.86
N ALA A 135 -7.41 6.60 -13.26
CA ALA A 135 -7.06 8.01 -13.45
C ALA A 135 -6.51 8.63 -12.14
N GLU A 136 -7.06 8.25 -10.98
CA GLU A 136 -6.59 8.70 -9.68
C GLU A 136 -5.16 8.22 -9.41
N GLY A 137 -4.91 6.91 -9.55
CA GLY A 137 -3.57 6.32 -9.34
C GLY A 137 -2.52 6.97 -10.25
N LYS A 138 -2.84 7.17 -11.54
CA LYS A 138 -1.93 7.86 -12.49
C LYS A 138 -1.59 9.29 -12.07
N LEU A 139 -2.60 10.07 -11.65
CA LEU A 139 -2.40 11.43 -11.17
C LEU A 139 -1.54 11.47 -9.88
N GLN A 140 -1.77 10.53 -8.96
CA GLN A 140 -0.99 10.44 -7.71
C GLN A 140 0.46 10.07 -7.98
N VAL A 141 0.69 9.08 -8.84
CA VAL A 141 2.05 8.66 -9.23
C VAL A 141 2.77 9.80 -9.95
N GLU A 142 2.14 10.45 -10.93
CA GLU A 142 2.74 11.59 -11.64
C GLU A 142 3.09 12.73 -10.68
N LEU A 143 2.18 13.05 -9.75
CA LEU A 143 2.44 14.07 -8.74
C LEU A 143 3.63 13.69 -7.84
N ALA A 144 3.68 12.44 -7.35
CA ALA A 144 4.77 11.96 -6.51
C ALA A 144 6.11 11.97 -7.26
N GLN A 145 6.14 11.47 -8.51
CA GLN A 145 7.35 11.50 -9.35
C GLN A 145 7.84 12.94 -9.59
N LEU A 146 6.95 13.88 -9.91
CA LEU A 146 7.31 15.27 -10.13
C LEU A 146 7.84 15.94 -8.84
N GLN A 147 7.20 15.69 -7.70
CA GLN A 147 7.65 16.22 -6.41
C GLN A 147 9.01 15.66 -6.00
N TYR A 148 9.25 14.40 -6.32
CA TYR A 148 10.51 13.73 -6.01
C TYR A 148 11.64 14.13 -6.96
N THR A 149 11.37 14.33 -8.25
CA THR A 149 12.36 14.69 -9.25
C THR A 149 12.63 16.21 -9.35
N ALA A 150 11.66 17.06 -9.02
CA ALA A 150 11.78 18.51 -9.13
C ALA A 150 13.01 19.10 -8.40
N PRO A 151 13.36 18.69 -7.16
CA PRO A 151 14.58 19.15 -6.49
C PRO A 151 15.86 18.65 -7.17
N ARG A 152 15.80 17.52 -7.87
CA ARG A 152 16.93 16.84 -8.54
C ARG A 152 17.35 17.51 -9.85
N LEU A 153 16.46 18.25 -10.47
CA LEU A 153 16.74 19.03 -11.67
C LEU A 153 17.40 20.39 -11.38
N THR A 154 17.39 20.84 -10.11
CA THR A 154 18.07 22.07 -9.72
C THR A 154 19.56 21.83 -9.60
N GLY A 155 20.35 22.19 -10.61
CA GLY A 155 21.79 22.13 -10.55
C GLY A 155 22.51 21.79 -11.85
N ARG A 156 21.83 21.21 -12.84
CA ARG A 156 22.42 20.99 -14.18
C ARG A 156 22.66 22.28 -14.96
N GLY A 157 22.13 23.41 -14.52
CA GLY A 157 22.29 24.70 -15.20
C GLY A 157 23.53 25.51 -14.80
N THR A 158 24.21 25.14 -13.73
CA THR A 158 25.45 25.83 -13.32
C THR A 158 26.65 25.44 -14.18
N ASP A 159 26.64 24.28 -14.81
CA ASP A 159 27.74 23.80 -15.67
C ASP A 159 27.71 24.48 -17.04
N MET A 160 26.53 24.86 -17.56
CA MET A 160 26.41 25.61 -18.81
C MET A 160 26.68 27.13 -18.65
N SER A 161 26.58 27.68 -17.44
CA SER A 161 26.82 29.09 -17.19
C SER A 161 28.30 29.45 -17.01
N ARG A 162 29.20 28.46 -16.80
CA ARG A 162 30.64 28.68 -16.69
C ARG A 162 31.33 29.04 -18.01
N LEU A 163 30.66 28.81 -19.15
CA LEU A 163 31.24 29.00 -20.51
C LEU A 163 30.97 30.37 -21.14
N GLY A 164 30.29 31.30 -20.48
CA GLY A 164 30.09 32.63 -21.06
C GLY A 164 29.19 33.53 -20.26
N GLY A 165 29.76 34.40 -19.45
CA GLY A 165 28.97 35.49 -18.89
C GLY A 165 29.68 36.26 -17.81
N GLY A 166 29.91 37.55 -18.06
CA GLY A 166 30.37 38.51 -17.06
C GLY A 166 29.37 38.69 -15.93
N ILE A 167 29.83 39.26 -14.84
CA ILE A 167 29.08 39.53 -13.61
C ILE A 167 27.78 40.31 -13.97
N GLY A 168 26.62 39.67 -13.78
CA GLY A 168 25.30 40.32 -13.84
C GLY A 168 24.41 39.97 -15.03
N THR A 169 24.82 39.10 -15.97
CA THR A 169 23.96 38.61 -17.03
C THR A 169 23.42 37.21 -16.72
N ARG A 170 22.11 37.04 -16.61
CA ARG A 170 21.45 35.72 -16.57
C ARG A 170 21.81 34.98 -17.84
N GLY A 171 22.61 33.90 -17.74
CA GLY A 171 22.97 33.07 -18.87
C GLY A 171 21.74 32.30 -19.41
N PRO A 172 21.75 31.87 -20.72
CA PRO A 172 20.66 31.13 -21.33
C PRO A 172 20.32 29.81 -20.61
N GLY A 173 21.26 29.23 -19.84
CA GLY A 173 21.03 28.06 -18.99
C GLY A 173 20.19 28.33 -17.74
N GLU A 174 20.38 29.49 -17.09
CA GLU A 174 19.54 29.87 -15.92
C GLU A 174 18.10 30.15 -16.33
N SER A 175 17.88 30.77 -17.50
CA SER A 175 16.53 31.04 -17.99
C SER A 175 15.79 29.74 -18.37
N LYS A 176 16.48 28.74 -18.92
CA LYS A 176 15.90 27.44 -19.25
C LYS A 176 15.50 26.68 -17.99
N LEU A 177 16.40 26.57 -17.02
CA LEU A 177 16.10 25.95 -15.72
C LEU A 177 14.94 26.61 -14.97
N GLU A 178 14.91 27.95 -14.98
CA GLU A 178 13.81 28.66 -14.35
C GLU A 178 12.49 28.44 -15.08
N SER A 179 12.52 28.35 -16.41
CA SER A 179 11.37 28.00 -17.22
C SER A 179 10.88 26.59 -16.94
N ASP A 180 11.78 25.61 -16.89
CA ASP A 180 11.48 24.20 -16.59
C ASP A 180 10.92 24.05 -15.18
N ARG A 181 11.51 24.74 -14.19
CA ARG A 181 11.01 24.79 -12.81
C ARG A 181 9.61 25.38 -12.70
N ARG A 182 9.33 26.47 -13.43
CA ARG A 182 7.99 27.06 -13.48
C ARG A 182 6.99 26.13 -14.15
N HIS A 183 7.41 25.44 -15.22
CA HIS A 183 6.56 24.48 -15.90
C HIS A 183 6.19 23.31 -14.98
N MET A 184 7.18 22.73 -14.31
CA MET A 184 6.93 21.66 -13.33
C MET A 184 6.04 22.12 -12.17
N LYS A 185 6.28 23.33 -11.63
CA LYS A 185 5.43 23.88 -10.57
C LYS A 185 3.98 24.01 -11.02
N ARG A 186 3.75 24.54 -12.23
CA ARG A 186 2.38 24.63 -12.80
C ARG A 186 1.75 23.25 -12.96
N ARG A 187 2.54 22.23 -13.39
CA ARG A 187 2.03 20.86 -13.52
C ARG A 187 1.66 20.27 -12.17
N VAL A 188 2.51 20.45 -11.16
CA VAL A 188 2.24 20.02 -9.77
C VAL A 188 0.97 20.69 -9.23
N ASP A 189 0.79 22.00 -9.44
CA ASP A 189 -0.39 22.73 -8.98
C ASP A 189 -1.66 22.26 -9.71
N ALA A 190 -1.57 21.98 -11.02
CA ALA A 190 -2.66 21.41 -11.80
C ALA A 190 -3.06 20.00 -11.31
N LEU A 191 -2.07 19.12 -11.12
CA LEU A 191 -2.31 17.76 -10.61
C LEU A 191 -2.96 17.77 -9.21
N LYS A 192 -2.53 18.66 -8.33
CA LYS A 192 -3.17 18.83 -7.01
C LYS A 192 -4.63 19.25 -7.12
N ALA A 193 -4.94 20.15 -8.05
CA ALA A 193 -6.31 20.61 -8.28
C ALA A 193 -7.18 19.46 -8.87
N GLU A 194 -6.66 18.69 -9.82
CA GLU A 194 -7.34 17.52 -10.37
C GLU A 194 -7.61 16.47 -9.29
N LEU A 195 -6.61 16.13 -8.48
CA LEU A 195 -6.74 15.19 -7.37
C LEU A 195 -7.78 15.65 -6.34
N ALA A 196 -7.83 16.94 -6.01
CA ALA A 196 -8.84 17.47 -5.07
C ALA A 196 -10.27 17.24 -5.58
N VAL A 197 -10.51 17.31 -6.91
CA VAL A 197 -11.80 16.99 -7.50
C VAL A 197 -12.12 15.50 -7.38
N VAL A 198 -11.14 14.64 -7.68
CA VAL A 198 -11.30 13.17 -7.55
C VAL A 198 -11.59 12.78 -6.11
N GLU A 199 -10.87 13.33 -5.15
CA GLU A 199 -11.05 13.09 -3.72
C GLU A 199 -12.46 13.51 -3.23
N LYS A 200 -12.94 14.66 -3.70
CA LYS A 200 -14.31 15.11 -3.42
C LYS A 200 -15.37 14.12 -3.94
N ASN A 201 -15.20 13.63 -5.18
CA ASN A 201 -16.08 12.65 -5.79
C ASN A 201 -16.04 11.32 -5.00
N ARG A 202 -14.84 10.87 -4.62
CA ARG A 202 -14.63 9.66 -3.80
C ARG A 202 -15.32 9.77 -2.45
N ARG A 203 -15.21 10.94 -1.79
CA ARG A 203 -15.92 11.20 -0.51
C ARG A 203 -17.44 11.08 -0.66
N THR A 204 -17.99 11.57 -1.77
CA THR A 204 -19.42 11.44 -2.07
C THR A 204 -19.83 9.98 -2.30
N MET A 205 -19.01 9.22 -3.05
CA MET A 205 -19.22 7.79 -3.28
C MET A 205 -19.10 6.98 -1.98
N ARG A 206 -18.13 7.33 -1.10
CA ARG A 206 -18.01 6.72 0.24
C ARG A 206 -19.27 6.95 1.08
N GLN A 207 -19.77 8.17 1.13
CA GLN A 207 -21.04 8.47 1.83
C GLN A 207 -22.23 7.66 1.29
N SER A 208 -22.26 7.38 -0.02
CA SER A 208 -23.26 6.49 -0.62
C SER A 208 -23.05 5.02 -0.18
N ARG A 209 -21.79 4.55 -0.10
CA ARG A 209 -21.47 3.21 0.44
C ARG A 209 -21.77 3.11 1.94
N ASP A 210 -21.50 4.15 2.72
CA ASP A 210 -21.88 4.23 4.13
C ASP A 210 -23.40 4.09 4.31
N ARG A 211 -24.18 4.58 3.37
CA ARG A 211 -25.64 4.37 3.33
C ARG A 211 -26.04 2.93 3.02
N SER A 212 -25.18 2.09 2.43
CA SER A 212 -25.48 0.66 2.20
C SER A 212 -25.52 -0.16 3.49
N GLY A 213 -24.81 0.26 4.55
CA GLY A 213 -24.74 -0.43 5.84
C GLY A 213 -23.98 -1.76 5.79
N LEU A 214 -23.28 -2.06 4.68
CA LEU A 214 -22.50 -3.27 4.58
C LEU A 214 -21.19 -3.12 5.36
N PRO A 215 -20.80 -4.09 6.19
CA PRO A 215 -19.49 -4.12 6.83
C PRO A 215 -18.36 -4.08 5.81
N ARG A 216 -17.32 -3.32 6.10
CA ARG A 216 -16.14 -3.15 5.24
C ARG A 216 -14.95 -3.86 5.84
N ILE A 217 -14.32 -4.70 5.05
CA ILE A 217 -13.14 -5.46 5.43
C ILE A 217 -12.00 -5.07 4.49
N ALA A 218 -10.91 -4.55 5.03
CA ALA A 218 -9.69 -4.29 4.25
C ALA A 218 -8.74 -5.47 4.36
N ILE A 219 -8.30 -5.98 3.22
CA ILE A 219 -7.24 -6.99 3.14
C ILE A 219 -5.92 -6.22 3.08
N VAL A 220 -5.15 -6.30 4.14
CA VAL A 220 -3.85 -5.65 4.27
C VAL A 220 -2.75 -6.68 4.46
N GLY A 221 -1.53 -6.33 4.19
CA GLY A 221 -0.38 -7.21 4.36
C GLY A 221 0.76 -6.83 3.43
N TYR A 222 1.86 -7.51 3.58
CA TYR A 222 3.06 -7.25 2.83
C TYR A 222 2.85 -7.44 1.32
N THR A 223 3.72 -6.84 0.49
CA THR A 223 3.70 -7.11 -0.95
C THR A 223 3.85 -8.61 -1.20
N ASN A 224 3.12 -9.12 -2.19
CA ASN A 224 3.14 -10.54 -2.54
C ASN A 224 2.64 -11.53 -1.46
N ALA A 225 1.99 -11.08 -0.39
CA ALA A 225 1.38 -11.98 0.60
C ALA A 225 0.15 -12.75 0.06
N GLY A 226 -0.34 -12.41 -1.14
CA GLY A 226 -1.46 -13.08 -1.80
C GLY A 226 -2.82 -12.40 -1.62
N LYS A 227 -2.86 -11.10 -1.35
CA LYS A 227 -4.09 -10.31 -1.11
C LYS A 227 -5.08 -10.38 -2.28
N SER A 228 -4.61 -10.08 -3.48
CA SER A 228 -5.44 -10.11 -4.70
C SER A 228 -5.89 -11.53 -5.05
N THR A 229 -5.03 -12.54 -4.79
CA THR A 229 -5.38 -13.96 -4.94
C THR A 229 -6.51 -14.32 -3.98
N LEU A 230 -6.42 -13.92 -2.71
CA LEU A 230 -7.46 -14.18 -1.72
C LEU A 230 -8.79 -13.53 -2.11
N LEU A 231 -8.75 -12.25 -2.54
CA LEU A 231 -9.96 -11.57 -3.00
C LEU A 231 -10.60 -12.31 -4.18
N ASN A 232 -9.79 -12.80 -5.15
CA ASN A 232 -10.28 -13.58 -6.27
C ASN A 232 -10.91 -14.90 -5.83
N THR A 233 -10.27 -15.64 -4.95
CA THR A 233 -10.76 -16.94 -4.46
C THR A 233 -12.08 -16.80 -3.71
N LEU A 234 -12.22 -15.76 -2.86
CA LEU A 234 -13.45 -15.53 -2.11
C LEU A 234 -14.59 -15.00 -2.99
N THR A 235 -14.30 -14.20 -4.02
CA THR A 235 -15.34 -13.46 -4.76
C THR A 235 -15.51 -13.88 -6.22
N GLY A 236 -14.61 -14.69 -6.77
CA GLY A 236 -14.60 -15.05 -8.18
C GLY A 236 -14.31 -13.85 -9.12
N ALA A 237 -13.65 -12.79 -8.63
CA ALA A 237 -13.59 -11.50 -9.30
C ALA A 237 -12.68 -11.46 -10.55
N GLY A 238 -11.77 -12.42 -10.74
CA GLY A 238 -10.85 -12.48 -11.89
C GLY A 238 -9.88 -11.29 -11.98
N ILE A 239 -9.48 -10.71 -10.82
CA ILE A 239 -8.51 -9.63 -10.76
C ILE A 239 -7.12 -10.18 -11.10
N LEU A 240 -6.33 -9.40 -11.82
CA LEU A 240 -4.94 -9.76 -12.12
C LEU A 240 -4.16 -9.95 -10.81
N ALA A 241 -3.69 -11.16 -10.57
CA ALA A 241 -2.85 -11.50 -9.45
C ALA A 241 -1.52 -12.03 -10.00
N GLU A 242 -0.47 -11.23 -9.88
CA GLU A 242 0.89 -11.58 -10.31
C GLU A 242 1.79 -11.83 -9.11
N ASP A 243 2.80 -12.68 -9.28
CA ASP A 243 3.86 -12.94 -8.28
C ASP A 243 4.94 -11.85 -8.37
N LYS A 244 4.50 -10.58 -8.23
CA LYS A 244 5.33 -9.38 -8.30
C LYS A 244 5.02 -8.44 -7.15
N LEU A 245 6.03 -7.67 -6.73
CA LEU A 245 5.84 -6.65 -5.70
C LEU A 245 4.98 -5.51 -6.27
N PHE A 246 4.05 -4.99 -5.48
CA PHE A 246 3.13 -3.89 -5.90
C PHE A 246 2.31 -4.17 -7.17
N ALA A 247 1.95 -5.42 -7.42
CA ALA A 247 1.07 -5.77 -8.54
C ALA A 247 -0.30 -5.06 -8.46
N THR A 248 -0.75 -4.71 -7.25
CA THR A 248 -1.97 -3.92 -7.01
C THR A 248 -1.60 -2.56 -6.42
N LEU A 249 -1.85 -1.49 -7.17
CA LEU A 249 -1.73 -0.10 -6.71
C LEU A 249 -3.11 0.51 -6.40
N ASP A 250 -4.09 0.22 -7.23
CA ASP A 250 -5.45 0.74 -7.10
C ASP A 250 -6.30 -0.19 -6.24
N PRO A 251 -6.94 0.31 -5.14
CA PRO A 251 -7.78 -0.52 -4.29
C PRO A 251 -8.96 -1.11 -5.06
N THR A 252 -9.18 -2.39 -4.93
CA THR A 252 -10.31 -3.07 -5.57
C THR A 252 -11.29 -3.58 -4.54
N THR A 253 -12.53 -3.08 -4.58
CA THR A 253 -13.61 -3.50 -3.66
C THR A 253 -14.56 -4.46 -4.35
N ARG A 254 -14.91 -5.55 -3.68
CA ARG A 254 -15.88 -6.55 -4.14
C ARG A 254 -16.85 -6.90 -3.01
N LYS A 255 -18.08 -7.20 -3.41
CA LYS A 255 -19.10 -7.72 -2.50
C LYS A 255 -18.86 -9.22 -2.29
N PHE A 256 -18.86 -9.65 -1.05
CA PHE A 256 -18.76 -11.06 -0.67
C PHE A 256 -19.95 -11.42 0.23
N THR A 257 -20.51 -12.62 0.03
CA THR A 257 -21.62 -13.11 0.87
C THR A 257 -21.08 -14.16 1.82
N LEU A 258 -21.21 -13.91 3.10
CA LEU A 258 -20.80 -14.81 4.18
C LEU A 258 -21.71 -16.05 4.26
N PRO A 259 -21.27 -17.15 4.89
CA PRO A 259 -22.06 -18.40 4.98
C PRO A 259 -23.46 -18.19 5.54
N GLY A 260 -23.66 -17.29 6.50
CA GLY A 260 -24.96 -16.93 7.07
C GLY A 260 -25.83 -16.01 6.21
N GLY A 261 -25.41 -15.69 4.97
CA GLY A 261 -26.16 -14.86 4.01
C GLY A 261 -25.94 -13.35 4.15
N GLU A 262 -25.23 -12.88 5.18
CA GLU A 262 -24.86 -11.47 5.32
C GLU A 262 -23.82 -11.09 4.26
N SER A 263 -23.98 -9.91 3.66
CA SER A 263 -23.03 -9.42 2.65
C SER A 263 -22.07 -8.42 3.26
N VAL A 264 -20.80 -8.48 2.82
CA VAL A 264 -19.72 -7.58 3.23
C VAL A 264 -19.02 -7.00 2.00
N LEU A 265 -18.26 -5.93 2.19
CA LEU A 265 -17.37 -5.37 1.18
C LEU A 265 -15.93 -5.76 1.54
N LEU A 266 -15.29 -6.55 0.68
CA LEU A 266 -13.86 -6.86 0.76
C LEU A 266 -13.10 -5.90 -0.14
N THR A 267 -12.05 -5.27 0.39
CA THR A 267 -11.20 -4.35 -0.37
C THR A 267 -9.77 -4.86 -0.32
N ASP A 268 -9.19 -5.16 -1.49
CA ASP A 268 -7.76 -5.38 -1.67
C ASP A 268 -7.03 -4.04 -1.62
N THR A 269 -5.94 -3.97 -0.86
CA THR A 269 -5.15 -2.74 -0.68
C THR A 269 -3.75 -2.90 -1.26
N VAL A 270 -3.05 -1.77 -1.40
CA VAL A 270 -1.62 -1.77 -1.76
C VAL A 270 -0.83 -2.56 -0.72
N GLY A 271 0.13 -3.38 -1.20
CA GLY A 271 1.01 -4.13 -0.31
C GLY A 271 2.01 -3.23 0.42
N PHE A 272 2.29 -3.57 1.66
CA PHE A 272 3.35 -2.91 2.43
C PHE A 272 4.73 -3.47 2.07
N ILE A 273 5.77 -2.70 2.38
CA ILE A 273 7.17 -3.03 2.12
C ILE A 273 8.05 -2.42 3.21
N ARG A 274 9.22 -2.99 3.44
CA ARG A 274 10.23 -2.41 4.36
C ARG A 274 10.71 -1.06 3.84
N LYS A 275 11.10 -0.19 4.76
CA LYS A 275 11.65 1.14 4.43
C LYS A 275 10.76 1.92 3.44
N LEU A 276 9.41 1.81 3.59
CA LEU A 276 8.50 2.60 2.77
C LEU A 276 8.71 4.09 3.08
N PRO A 277 9.14 4.91 2.10
CA PRO A 277 9.43 6.30 2.36
C PRO A 277 8.20 7.10 2.80
N HIS A 278 8.31 7.92 3.84
CA HIS A 278 7.18 8.70 4.38
C HIS A 278 6.50 9.62 3.35
N HIS A 279 7.26 10.14 2.38
CA HIS A 279 6.67 10.94 1.30
C HIS A 279 5.79 10.11 0.37
N LEU A 280 6.07 8.80 0.21
CA LEU A 280 5.21 7.89 -0.54
C LEU A 280 3.95 7.52 0.25
N ILE A 281 4.05 7.33 1.57
CA ILE A 281 2.87 7.14 2.44
C ILE A 281 1.92 8.32 2.27
N SER A 282 2.42 9.55 2.26
CA SER A 282 1.59 10.73 2.06
C SER A 282 0.98 10.82 0.66
N ALA A 283 1.73 10.46 -0.39
CA ALA A 283 1.26 10.47 -1.77
C ALA A 283 0.16 9.41 -2.02
N PHE A 284 0.29 8.24 -1.39
CA PHE A 284 -0.65 7.11 -1.52
C PHE A 284 -1.60 6.97 -0.34
N ARG A 285 -1.70 8.01 0.50
CA ARG A 285 -2.60 8.01 1.66
C ARG A 285 -4.02 7.62 1.30
N SER A 286 -4.53 8.06 0.15
CA SER A 286 -5.89 7.77 -0.30
C SER A 286 -6.14 6.28 -0.57
N THR A 287 -5.13 5.53 -1.00
CA THR A 287 -5.20 4.08 -1.21
C THR A 287 -5.05 3.31 0.09
N LEU A 288 -4.19 3.80 0.99
CA LEU A 288 -3.99 3.24 2.32
C LEU A 288 -5.13 3.57 3.28
N GLU A 289 -5.88 4.65 3.04
CA GLU A 289 -7.05 5.05 3.82
C GLU A 289 -8.17 4.00 3.81
N GLU A 290 -8.22 3.08 2.84
CA GLU A 290 -9.20 1.99 2.86
C GLU A 290 -9.06 1.12 4.13
N ALA A 291 -7.83 0.93 4.66
CA ALA A 291 -7.63 0.28 5.96
C ALA A 291 -8.17 1.12 7.12
N VAL A 292 -8.03 2.46 7.03
CA VAL A 292 -8.55 3.39 8.06
C VAL A 292 -10.08 3.41 8.10
N TYR A 293 -10.74 3.27 6.95
CA TYR A 293 -12.21 3.28 6.86
C TYR A 293 -12.84 1.90 6.97
N ALA A 294 -12.06 0.83 7.00
CA ALA A 294 -12.58 -0.52 7.22
C ALA A 294 -13.12 -0.68 8.64
N ASP A 295 -14.10 -1.56 8.80
CA ASP A 295 -14.64 -1.94 10.10
C ASP A 295 -13.81 -3.07 10.71
N ILE A 296 -13.22 -3.93 9.85
CA ILE A 296 -12.34 -5.04 10.22
C ILE A 296 -11.12 -5.04 9.29
N ILE A 297 -9.96 -5.34 9.84
CA ILE A 297 -8.73 -5.58 9.10
C ILE A 297 -8.50 -7.09 8.98
N LEU A 298 -8.25 -7.55 7.77
CA LEU A 298 -7.77 -8.88 7.48
C LEU A 298 -6.29 -8.77 7.12
N LEU A 299 -5.42 -9.08 8.10
CA LEU A 299 -3.97 -8.96 7.96
C LEU A 299 -3.43 -10.27 7.40
N LEU A 300 -2.95 -10.23 6.16
CA LEU A 300 -2.47 -11.40 5.42
C LEU A 300 -0.95 -11.49 5.46
N LEU A 301 -0.44 -12.66 5.85
CA LEU A 301 0.98 -12.97 6.00
C LEU A 301 1.34 -14.16 5.10
N ASP A 302 2.53 -14.15 4.51
CA ASP A 302 3.09 -15.30 3.78
C ASP A 302 3.90 -16.17 4.74
N VAL A 303 3.38 -17.34 5.12
CA VAL A 303 4.08 -18.23 6.04
C VAL A 303 5.28 -18.94 5.40
N SER A 304 5.37 -18.95 4.08
CA SER A 304 6.51 -19.52 3.36
C SER A 304 7.72 -18.58 3.31
N ASP A 305 7.54 -17.32 3.72
CA ASP A 305 8.62 -16.34 3.79
C ASP A 305 9.32 -16.45 5.16
N PRO A 306 10.64 -16.69 5.22
CA PRO A 306 11.38 -16.78 6.48
C PRO A 306 11.31 -15.49 7.32
N HIS A 307 11.03 -14.34 6.70
CA HIS A 307 10.92 -13.03 7.36
C HIS A 307 9.47 -12.65 7.74
N CYS A 308 8.58 -13.62 7.85
CA CYS A 308 7.15 -13.42 8.15
C CYS A 308 6.91 -12.60 9.44
N GLU A 309 7.72 -12.82 10.49
CA GLU A 309 7.61 -12.07 11.76
C GLU A 309 7.95 -10.59 11.58
N GLU A 310 9.01 -10.29 10.83
CA GLU A 310 9.42 -8.93 10.54
C GLU A 310 8.37 -8.21 9.67
N GLN A 311 7.84 -8.91 8.66
CA GLN A 311 6.76 -8.39 7.82
C GLN A 311 5.50 -8.09 8.64
N LEU A 312 5.18 -8.92 9.63
CA LEU A 312 4.09 -8.68 10.58
C LEU A 312 4.33 -7.38 11.37
N ARG A 313 5.52 -7.24 11.97
CA ARG A 313 5.91 -6.06 12.74
C ARG A 313 5.80 -4.79 11.92
N VAL A 314 6.39 -4.76 10.72
CA VAL A 314 6.33 -3.61 9.80
C VAL A 314 4.89 -3.25 9.43
N THR A 315 4.04 -4.26 9.18
CA THR A 315 2.63 -4.06 8.84
C THR A 315 1.86 -3.44 10.00
N GLU A 316 2.05 -3.92 11.23
CA GLU A 316 1.38 -3.39 12.44
C GLU A 316 1.82 -1.95 12.76
N GLU A 317 3.12 -1.65 12.61
CA GLU A 317 3.65 -0.30 12.80
C GLU A 317 3.01 0.68 11.80
N LEU A 318 2.95 0.33 10.52
CA LEU A 318 2.31 1.14 9.49
C LEU A 318 0.81 1.32 9.72
N LEU A 319 0.08 0.27 10.13
CA LEU A 319 -1.33 0.37 10.49
C LEU A 319 -1.54 1.33 11.68
N THR A 320 -0.63 1.32 12.64
CA THR A 320 -0.66 2.22 13.80
C THR A 320 -0.40 3.66 13.37
N GLU A 321 0.60 3.90 12.52
CA GLU A 321 0.92 5.22 11.95
C GLU A 321 -0.26 5.79 11.14
N LEU A 322 -0.97 4.93 10.39
CA LEU A 322 -2.17 5.30 9.64
C LEU A 322 -3.40 5.55 10.53
N GLY A 323 -3.34 5.22 11.83
CA GLY A 323 -4.46 5.34 12.76
C GLY A 323 -5.47 4.18 12.69
N ALA A 324 -5.06 3.05 12.14
CA ALA A 324 -5.87 1.84 12.01
C ALA A 324 -5.52 0.74 13.05
N GLY A 325 -4.48 0.93 13.86
CA GLY A 325 -3.95 -0.09 14.78
C GLY A 325 -4.91 -0.57 15.88
N ALA A 326 -5.96 0.22 16.20
CA ALA A 326 -6.97 -0.17 17.20
C ALA A 326 -8.17 -0.93 16.63
N LYS A 327 -8.18 -1.22 15.33
CA LYS A 327 -9.30 -1.90 14.67
C LYS A 327 -9.30 -3.41 14.96
N PRO A 328 -10.49 -4.04 14.98
CA PRO A 328 -10.58 -5.49 15.01
C PRO A 328 -9.78 -6.09 13.86
N THR A 329 -8.79 -6.92 14.17
CA THR A 329 -7.89 -7.50 13.18
C THR A 329 -7.95 -9.02 13.23
N LEU A 330 -8.10 -9.65 12.07
CA LEU A 330 -7.98 -11.09 11.87
C LEU A 330 -6.66 -11.38 11.16
N TYR A 331 -5.81 -12.15 11.80
CA TYR A 331 -4.51 -12.55 11.26
C TYR A 331 -4.66 -13.81 10.41
N VAL A 332 -4.21 -13.75 9.16
CA VAL A 332 -4.37 -14.83 8.20
C VAL A 332 -3.00 -15.22 7.65
N PHE A 333 -2.57 -16.42 7.98
CA PHE A 333 -1.36 -17.05 7.50
C PHE A 333 -1.67 -17.73 6.16
N ASN A 334 -1.19 -17.15 5.08
CA ASN A 334 -1.43 -17.63 3.72
C ASN A 334 -0.27 -18.46 3.19
N LYS A 335 -0.49 -19.12 2.07
CA LYS A 335 0.45 -19.99 1.35
C LYS A 335 0.85 -21.24 2.14
N CYS A 336 -0.06 -21.74 2.98
CA CYS A 336 0.14 -22.99 3.75
C CYS A 336 0.29 -24.23 2.87
N ASP A 337 0.04 -24.14 1.56
CA ASP A 337 0.28 -25.16 0.55
C ASP A 337 1.76 -25.27 0.13
N ARG A 338 2.61 -24.29 0.48
CA ARG A 338 4.05 -24.37 0.31
C ARG A 338 4.65 -25.03 1.54
N GLU A 339 5.75 -25.79 1.38
CA GLU A 339 6.49 -26.29 2.54
C GLU A 339 6.95 -25.10 3.37
N ALA A 340 6.24 -24.87 4.45
CA ALA A 340 6.48 -23.74 5.34
C ALA A 340 7.53 -24.14 6.38
N GLY A 341 8.29 -23.17 6.85
CA GLY A 341 9.02 -23.25 8.09
C GLY A 341 8.12 -23.59 9.30
N ASP A 342 8.48 -23.28 10.52
CA ASP A 342 7.75 -23.67 11.74
C ASP A 342 6.33 -23.04 11.81
N ARG A 343 5.37 -23.59 11.01
CA ARG A 343 3.95 -23.22 11.05
C ARG A 343 3.39 -23.32 12.48
N ALA A 344 3.78 -24.35 13.22
CA ALA A 344 3.30 -24.56 14.59
C ALA A 344 3.88 -23.51 15.56
N GLY A 345 5.06 -22.98 15.29
CA GLY A 345 5.67 -21.87 16.02
C GLY A 345 4.93 -20.55 15.78
N LEU A 346 4.63 -20.24 14.51
CA LEU A 346 3.86 -19.05 14.13
C LEU A 346 2.43 -19.07 14.70
N GLU A 347 1.73 -20.21 14.60
CA GLU A 347 0.40 -20.37 15.20
C GLU A 347 0.44 -20.18 16.72
N ARG A 348 1.49 -20.70 17.40
CA ARG A 348 1.71 -20.50 18.84
C ARG A 348 1.99 -19.04 19.17
N MET A 349 2.89 -18.38 18.45
CA MET A 349 3.22 -16.98 18.67
C MET A 349 1.99 -16.08 18.60
N VAL A 350 1.16 -16.26 17.57
CA VAL A 350 -0.08 -15.49 17.44
C VAL A 350 -1.11 -15.87 18.49
N SER A 351 -1.25 -17.18 18.80
CA SER A 351 -2.15 -17.64 19.87
C SER A 351 -1.73 -17.10 21.24
N ASP A 352 -0.43 -17.04 21.52
CA ASP A 352 0.10 -16.51 22.78
C ASP A 352 -0.14 -15.00 22.92
N ARG A 353 -0.05 -14.26 21.81
CA ARG A 353 -0.32 -12.81 21.76
C ARG A 353 -1.79 -12.48 22.02
N PHE A 354 -2.71 -13.43 21.76
CA PHE A 354 -4.15 -13.24 21.90
C PHE A 354 -4.80 -14.17 22.94
N ARG A 355 -4.01 -14.71 23.90
CA ARG A 355 -4.48 -15.63 24.95
C ARG A 355 -5.69 -15.13 25.74
N ASP A 356 -5.80 -13.81 25.92
CA ASP A 356 -6.86 -13.18 26.72
C ASP A 356 -8.10 -12.78 25.90
N SER A 357 -8.15 -13.15 24.62
CA SER A 357 -9.31 -12.85 23.77
C SER A 357 -10.08 -14.10 23.38
N ASP A 358 -11.40 -14.12 23.67
CA ASP A 358 -12.34 -15.23 23.42
C ASP A 358 -12.51 -15.61 21.92
N ALA A 359 -11.88 -14.91 20.98
CA ALA A 359 -11.97 -15.17 19.56
C ALA A 359 -10.64 -15.67 19.01
N ARG A 360 -10.65 -16.80 18.31
CA ARG A 360 -9.54 -17.22 17.44
C ARG A 360 -9.32 -16.13 16.39
N ARG A 361 -8.26 -15.31 16.59
CA ARG A 361 -7.91 -14.23 15.68
C ARG A 361 -6.81 -14.61 14.68
N ALA A 362 -6.46 -15.89 14.61
CA ALA A 362 -5.45 -16.41 13.70
C ALA A 362 -5.96 -17.63 12.93
N LEU A 363 -5.72 -17.66 11.62
CA LEU A 363 -6.12 -18.75 10.73
C LEU A 363 -5.03 -19.02 9.70
N CYS A 364 -4.86 -20.31 9.34
CA CYS A 364 -4.01 -20.72 8.23
C CYS A 364 -4.85 -21.05 7.01
N ILE A 365 -4.44 -20.53 5.85
CA ILE A 365 -5.14 -20.74 4.57
C ILE A 365 -4.16 -20.95 3.42
N SER A 366 -4.68 -21.44 2.31
CA SER A 366 -4.08 -21.26 1.00
C SER A 366 -5.07 -20.54 0.08
N ALA A 367 -4.81 -19.27 -0.19
CA ALA A 367 -5.61 -18.49 -1.13
C ALA A 367 -5.60 -19.11 -2.54
N ARG A 368 -4.53 -19.82 -2.91
CA ARG A 368 -4.38 -20.46 -4.22
C ARG A 368 -5.29 -21.68 -4.37
N THR A 369 -5.36 -22.54 -3.35
CA THR A 369 -6.14 -23.79 -3.40
C THR A 369 -7.55 -23.63 -2.87
N GLY A 370 -7.83 -22.56 -2.10
CA GLY A 370 -9.09 -22.36 -1.38
C GLY A 370 -9.11 -23.03 0.01
N GLU A 371 -8.07 -23.77 0.38
CA GLU A 371 -7.98 -24.42 1.69
C GLU A 371 -8.10 -23.38 2.82
N GLY A 372 -8.95 -23.65 3.82
CA GLY A 372 -9.17 -22.78 4.97
C GLY A 372 -10.04 -21.55 4.69
N CYS A 373 -10.44 -21.25 3.44
CA CYS A 373 -11.25 -20.07 3.11
C CYS A 373 -12.66 -20.13 3.72
N ASP A 374 -13.26 -21.30 3.89
CA ASP A 374 -14.56 -21.46 4.56
C ASP A 374 -14.46 -21.14 6.06
N ALA A 375 -13.36 -21.56 6.71
CA ALA A 375 -13.08 -21.22 8.10
C ALA A 375 -12.84 -19.71 8.26
N LEU A 376 -12.16 -19.08 7.30
CA LEU A 376 -11.96 -17.63 7.24
C LEU A 376 -13.30 -16.88 7.13
N ALA A 377 -14.19 -17.32 6.24
CA ALA A 377 -15.51 -16.71 6.08
C ALA A 377 -16.35 -16.81 7.37
N THR A 378 -16.29 -17.96 8.04
CA THR A 378 -16.97 -18.18 9.33
C THR A 378 -16.39 -17.30 10.46
N ALA A 379 -15.07 -17.14 10.50
CA ALA A 379 -14.41 -16.27 11.49
C ALA A 379 -14.75 -14.80 11.26
N LEU A 380 -14.80 -14.33 10.01
CA LEU A 380 -15.24 -12.98 9.65
C LEU A 380 -16.69 -12.74 10.09
N GLU A 381 -17.59 -13.70 9.84
CA GLU A 381 -18.97 -13.63 10.29
C GLU A 381 -19.06 -13.49 11.81
N THR A 382 -18.27 -14.26 12.54
CA THR A 382 -18.22 -14.22 14.00
C THR A 382 -17.75 -12.84 14.49
N LEU A 383 -16.69 -12.27 13.91
CA LEU A 383 -16.18 -10.95 14.25
C LEU A 383 -17.20 -9.84 13.99
N ILE A 384 -17.92 -9.90 12.88
CA ILE A 384 -18.97 -8.94 12.54
C ILE A 384 -20.11 -9.00 13.56
N ARG A 385 -20.46 -10.21 14.00
CA ARG A 385 -21.51 -10.41 15.01
C ARG A 385 -21.09 -10.00 16.41
N GLN A 386 -19.83 -10.17 16.78
CA GLN A 386 -19.31 -9.75 18.10
C GLN A 386 -19.42 -8.24 18.34
N GLY A 387 -19.33 -7.42 17.29
CA GLY A 387 -19.56 -5.98 17.35
C GLY A 387 -21.04 -5.58 17.38
N LYS A 388 -21.97 -6.54 17.33
CA LYS A 388 -23.41 -6.30 17.29
C LYS A 388 -24.09 -6.97 18.49
N ARG A 389 -25.05 -6.26 19.09
CA ARG A 389 -25.86 -6.79 20.18
C ARG A 389 -27.35 -6.73 19.83
N ARG A 390 -28.07 -7.77 20.16
CA ARG A 390 -29.52 -7.82 20.05
C ARG A 390 -30.09 -7.13 21.28
N VAL A 391 -30.86 -6.04 21.07
CA VAL A 391 -31.43 -5.24 22.14
C VAL A 391 -32.91 -5.04 21.90
N THR A 392 -33.71 -5.15 22.98
CA THR A 392 -35.12 -4.76 22.96
C THR A 392 -35.23 -3.34 23.49
N PHE A 393 -35.53 -2.37 22.64
CA PHE A 393 -35.70 -0.98 23.01
C PHE A 393 -37.17 -0.73 23.38
N ARG A 394 -37.41 -0.07 24.52
CA ARG A 394 -38.71 0.46 24.90
C ARG A 394 -38.70 2.00 24.74
N ILE A 395 -39.28 2.46 23.65
CA ILE A 395 -39.23 3.86 23.24
C ILE A 395 -40.59 4.50 23.59
N PRO A 396 -40.62 5.52 24.46
CA PRO A 396 -41.87 6.24 24.73
C PRO A 396 -42.47 6.82 23.45
N ASN A 397 -43.78 6.77 23.28
CA ASN A 397 -44.46 7.27 22.08
C ASN A 397 -44.15 8.75 21.81
N ALA A 398 -43.95 9.56 22.87
CA ALA A 398 -43.50 10.94 22.75
C ALA A 398 -42.06 11.10 22.12
N GLN A 399 -41.29 10.05 22.10
CA GLN A 399 -39.90 10.02 21.57
C GLN A 399 -39.76 9.06 20.35
N SER A 400 -40.85 8.89 19.60
CA SER A 400 -40.88 8.02 18.40
C SER A 400 -39.77 8.30 17.36
N GLY A 401 -39.16 9.50 17.40
CA GLY A 401 -37.96 9.80 16.61
C GLY A 401 -36.77 8.87 16.87
N ALA A 402 -36.71 8.17 18.03
CA ALA A 402 -35.71 7.17 18.31
C ALA A 402 -35.86 5.92 17.43
N LEU A 403 -37.11 5.53 17.10
CA LEU A 403 -37.35 4.46 16.13
C LEU A 403 -36.87 4.84 14.72
N ALA A 404 -37.14 6.09 14.31
CA ALA A 404 -36.62 6.59 13.03
C ALA A 404 -35.09 6.59 12.99
N ARG A 405 -34.42 6.81 14.15
CA ARG A 405 -32.95 6.67 14.25
C ARG A 405 -32.48 5.23 14.07
N LEU A 406 -33.16 4.22 14.62
CA LEU A 406 -32.81 2.82 14.35
C LEU A 406 -32.79 2.53 12.85
N TYR A 407 -33.76 3.01 12.10
CA TYR A 407 -33.81 2.84 10.65
C TYR A 407 -32.77 3.70 9.91
N SER A 408 -32.54 4.94 10.33
CA SER A 408 -31.56 5.82 9.69
C SER A 408 -30.13 5.36 9.94
N GLU A 409 -29.84 4.78 11.11
CA GLU A 409 -28.56 4.18 11.48
C GLU A 409 -28.45 2.71 11.03
N LYS A 410 -29.48 2.21 10.30
CA LYS A 410 -29.52 0.87 9.69
C LYS A 410 -29.34 -0.28 10.65
N ALA A 411 -29.83 -0.13 11.86
CA ALA A 411 -29.98 -1.26 12.76
C ALA A 411 -30.86 -2.33 12.08
N ALA A 412 -30.48 -3.60 12.25
CA ALA A 412 -31.32 -4.69 11.79
C ALA A 412 -32.54 -4.79 12.75
N VAL A 413 -33.62 -4.10 12.41
CA VAL A 413 -34.88 -4.12 13.20
C VAL A 413 -35.63 -5.40 12.86
N GLU A 414 -35.77 -6.30 13.85
CA GLU A 414 -36.39 -7.61 13.69
C GLU A 414 -37.90 -7.53 13.86
N SER A 415 -38.37 -6.75 14.88
CA SER A 415 -39.79 -6.53 15.14
C SER A 415 -40.02 -5.18 15.73
N VAL A 416 -41.21 -4.62 15.48
CA VAL A 416 -41.73 -3.39 16.11
C VAL A 416 -43.14 -3.64 16.53
N GLU A 417 -43.42 -3.43 17.80
CA GLU A 417 -44.75 -3.51 18.39
C GLU A 417 -45.13 -2.14 18.94
N TYR A 418 -46.30 -1.64 18.55
CA TYR A 418 -46.84 -0.36 19.01
C TYR A 418 -47.81 -0.60 20.17
N GLY A 419 -47.45 -0.14 21.36
CA GLY A 419 -48.29 -0.14 22.53
C GLY A 419 -48.85 1.25 22.87
N ASP A 420 -49.69 1.31 23.87
CA ASP A 420 -50.37 2.58 24.24
C ASP A 420 -49.38 3.64 24.76
N GLU A 421 -48.34 3.24 25.49
CA GLU A 421 -47.38 4.17 26.09
C GLU A 421 -45.97 4.08 25.42
N TYR A 422 -45.60 2.90 24.91
CA TYR A 422 -44.28 2.61 24.40
C TYR A 422 -44.34 1.86 23.08
N ILE A 423 -43.35 2.15 22.22
CA ILE A 423 -42.99 1.34 21.07
C ILE A 423 -41.93 0.37 21.54
N THR A 424 -42.16 -0.92 21.39
CA THR A 424 -41.15 -1.96 21.64
C THR A 424 -40.49 -2.36 20.32
N ALA A 425 -39.20 -2.11 20.18
CA ALA A 425 -38.43 -2.47 18.98
C ALA A 425 -37.31 -3.45 19.34
N VAL A 426 -37.32 -4.61 18.72
CA VAL A 426 -36.18 -5.57 18.81
C VAL A 426 -35.28 -5.32 17.64
N ALA A 427 -34.05 -4.96 17.92
CA ALA A 427 -33.07 -4.67 16.88
C ALA A 427 -31.66 -5.18 17.26
N THR A 428 -30.94 -5.60 16.25
CA THR A 428 -29.49 -5.88 16.35
C THR A 428 -28.73 -4.61 15.97
N VAL A 429 -27.96 -4.08 16.93
CA VAL A 429 -27.28 -2.79 16.84
C VAL A 429 -25.79 -2.93 17.17
N ASP A 430 -24.96 -2.10 16.56
CA ASP A 430 -23.58 -1.93 16.96
C ASP A 430 -23.42 -1.08 18.23
N ASP A 431 -22.21 -1.03 18.79
CA ASP A 431 -21.93 -0.27 20.01
C ASP A 431 -22.19 1.23 19.85
N ARG A 432 -22.02 1.79 18.66
CA ARG A 432 -22.28 3.20 18.36
C ARG A 432 -23.78 3.50 18.43
N VAL A 433 -24.58 2.71 17.72
CA VAL A 433 -26.04 2.85 17.70
C VAL A 433 -26.60 2.56 19.08
N TYR A 434 -26.07 1.53 19.76
CA TYR A 434 -26.44 1.27 21.15
C TYR A 434 -26.15 2.47 22.06
N GLY A 435 -24.95 3.09 21.91
CA GLY A 435 -24.58 4.29 22.68
C GLY A 435 -25.57 5.45 22.54
N LEU A 436 -26.13 5.65 21.33
CA LEU A 436 -27.16 6.69 21.06
C LEU A 436 -28.51 6.37 21.65
N LEU A 437 -28.86 5.08 21.79
CA LEU A 437 -30.20 4.62 22.15
C LEU A 437 -30.25 3.86 23.48
N LYS A 438 -29.12 3.76 24.20
CA LYS A 438 -29.00 3.01 25.46
C LYS A 438 -29.98 3.42 26.55
N GLN A 439 -30.51 4.64 26.51
CA GLN A 439 -31.50 5.12 27.44
C GLN A 439 -32.86 4.40 27.30
N PHE A 440 -33.13 3.78 26.14
CA PHE A 440 -34.35 3.04 25.84
C PHE A 440 -34.20 1.53 26.05
N ASP A 441 -33.00 1.05 26.50
CA ASP A 441 -32.80 -0.34 26.86
C ASP A 441 -33.29 -0.60 28.31
N PRO A 442 -34.37 -1.36 28.50
CA PRO A 442 -34.89 -1.67 29.84
C PRO A 442 -33.95 -2.54 30.68
N ASN A 443 -33.02 -3.28 30.03
CA ASN A 443 -32.05 -4.14 30.68
C ASN A 443 -30.70 -3.45 30.97
N ARG A 444 -30.64 -2.13 30.75
CA ARG A 444 -29.43 -1.36 31.06
C ARG A 444 -29.15 -1.44 32.57
N ARG A 445 -28.08 -2.14 32.95
CA ARG A 445 -27.54 -2.03 34.31
C ARG A 445 -27.04 -0.59 34.47
N THR A 446 -27.77 0.20 35.23
CA THR A 446 -27.26 1.47 35.78
C THR A 446 -26.10 1.07 36.70
N PRO A 447 -24.90 1.64 36.58
CA PRO A 447 -23.89 1.50 37.62
C PRO A 447 -24.59 2.10 38.88
N GLU A 448 -24.80 1.26 39.88
CA GLU A 448 -25.23 1.69 41.20
C GLU A 448 -24.17 2.66 41.75
N GLY A 449 -24.63 3.74 42.28
CA GLY A 449 -23.93 4.96 42.56
C GLY A 449 -22.64 4.81 43.38
N GLU A 450 -21.70 5.66 43.04
CA GLU A 450 -20.83 6.36 43.99
C GLU A 450 -21.31 7.81 44.14
#